data_98f51bc43d397ac13045c706279279be
#
_entry.id   98f51bc43d397ac13045c706279279be
#
_cell.length_a   1.000
_cell.length_b   1.000
_cell.length_c   1.000
_cell.angle_alpha   90.00
_cell.angle_beta   90.00
_cell.angle_gamma   90.00
#
_symmetry.space_group_name_H-M   'P 1'
#
loop_
_entity.id
_entity.type
_entity.pdbx_description
1 polymer ?
#
loop_
_entity_poly.entity_id
_entity_poly.type
_entity_poly.pdbx_seq_one_letter_code
_entity_poly.pdbx_strand_id
1 'polypeptide(L)'
;MQLKNKNFNKHIKHNKHYGKEKRYFLAEEDIPRYWYNIQADMVNKPMPPLNPATKQPLKPEDLYPIFAEELSRQELNQTDAWIEIPRGSARNVQILPEHTARKGLRIEKALGTPAHIYFKNESVSPIGSHKLNSALAQAYYCKKEGVTNVTTETGAGQWGAALSYAAKVFGLEAAVYQVKISYEQKPYRRSIMQTFGAQVTASPSMSTRAGKDILTKNPNYQGSLGTAISEAIELARTTPNCKYTLGSVLSHVTLHQTIIGLEAEKQMEMAGEYPDIIIGCFGGGSNFGGICFPFMRHSIKEGKKTRYIAAEPASCPKLTRGHFQYDFGDEAGYTPLLPMFTLGHNFAPANIHAGGLRYHGAGVIVSQLLKDGLMEATDIQQLESFDAGCLFAKAEGIIPAPESCHAIAAAINEAKACKGERGRKKSSCSTCPDTASXIWPLTTSIWPETXPTTNXKTKTSSITWTRLRICKPTAPAYPATYQASMPFRSSNYEGEEAWTLVYRHEAKVLKSDKTGSQEAAKSFGAEREINLSRTKKSFGXDXFSNLRRLX
;
A
#
# COMPACT_ATOMS: atom_id res chain seq x y z
N MET A 1 -1.78 24.31 39.61
CA MET A 1 -2.08 23.04 40.32
C MET A 1 -1.16 21.96 39.76
N GLN A 2 -0.04 21.70 40.47
CA GLN A 2 0.99 20.75 40.01
C GLN A 2 0.58 19.33 40.42
N LEU A 3 0.10 18.55 39.47
CA LEU A 3 -0.06 17.11 39.64
C LEU A 3 1.29 16.43 39.42
N LYS A 4 1.91 16.04 40.49
CA LYS A 4 3.18 15.30 40.46
C LYS A 4 2.97 13.91 39.84
N ASN A 5 3.51 13.74 38.66
CA ASN A 5 3.46 12.50 37.88
C ASN A 5 4.43 11.48 38.51
N LYS A 6 4.01 10.82 39.59
CA LYS A 6 4.83 9.80 40.29
C LYS A 6 4.70 8.38 39.72
N ASN A 7 3.82 8.16 38.77
CA ASN A 7 3.58 6.81 38.25
C ASN A 7 4.35 6.45 36.98
N PHE A 8 5.04 7.44 36.36
CA PHE A 8 5.75 7.21 35.11
C PHE A 8 6.99 6.29 35.27
N ASN A 9 7.59 6.27 36.48
CA ASN A 9 8.83 5.53 36.72
C ASN A 9 8.66 4.09 37.18
N LYS A 10 7.42 3.61 37.37
CA LYS A 10 7.19 2.28 37.95
C LYS A 10 7.18 1.15 36.93
N HIS A 11 6.85 1.45 35.68
CA HIS A 11 6.85 0.44 34.60
C HIS A 11 8.22 0.23 33.94
N ILE A 12 9.14 1.18 34.10
CA ILE A 12 10.48 1.10 33.45
C ILE A 12 11.40 0.07 34.14
N LYS A 13 11.09 -0.35 35.38
CA LYS A 13 11.99 -1.24 36.16
C LYS A 13 11.92 -2.74 35.80
N HIS A 14 11.04 -3.17 34.92
CA HIS A 14 10.84 -4.62 34.70
C HIS A 14 11.43 -5.21 33.43
N ASN A 15 12.15 -4.44 32.61
CA ASN A 15 12.65 -5.02 31.38
C ASN A 15 14.13 -4.66 31.09
N LYS A 16 15.03 -5.39 31.77
CA LYS A 16 16.48 -5.35 31.45
C LYS A 16 16.84 -6.15 30.19
N HIS A 17 15.84 -6.55 29.36
CA HIS A 17 16.06 -7.41 28.19
C HIS A 17 15.76 -6.73 26.86
N TYR A 18 15.58 -5.40 26.85
CA TYR A 18 15.17 -4.66 25.64
C TYR A 18 16.12 -4.77 24.44
N GLY A 19 17.38 -5.14 24.62
CA GLY A 19 18.35 -5.21 23.53
C GLY A 19 18.26 -6.43 22.60
N LYS A 20 17.35 -7.38 22.84
CA LYS A 20 17.29 -8.66 22.10
C LYS A 20 15.99 -8.88 21.32
N GLU A 21 14.97 -8.07 21.54
CA GLU A 21 13.71 -8.23 20.83
C GLU A 21 13.81 -7.76 19.37
N LYS A 22 13.23 -8.54 18.49
CA LYS A 22 13.23 -8.29 17.05
C LYS A 22 11.88 -7.80 16.53
N ARG A 23 10.85 -7.86 17.37
CA ARG A 23 9.46 -7.50 17.05
C ARG A 23 8.87 -6.77 18.26
N TYR A 24 8.23 -5.66 17.99
CA TYR A 24 7.63 -4.81 19.01
C TYR A 24 6.12 -4.76 18.77
N PHE A 25 5.36 -5.29 19.74
CA PHE A 25 3.90 -5.35 19.72
C PHE A 25 3.38 -4.35 20.75
N LEU A 26 2.31 -3.67 20.42
CA LEU A 26 1.62 -2.81 21.39
C LEU A 26 0.57 -3.60 22.15
N ALA A 27 0.42 -3.32 23.43
CA ALA A 27 -0.72 -3.78 24.20
C ALA A 27 -1.99 -3.03 23.76
N GLU A 28 -3.16 -3.60 23.99
CA GLU A 28 -4.43 -3.00 23.56
C GLU A 28 -4.63 -1.58 24.11
N GLU A 29 -4.20 -1.33 25.34
CA GLU A 29 -4.27 -0.02 25.98
C GLU A 29 -3.35 1.02 25.32
N ASP A 30 -2.32 0.58 24.59
CA ASP A 30 -1.35 1.45 23.92
C ASP A 30 -1.75 1.81 22.49
N ILE A 31 -2.78 1.16 21.94
CA ILE A 31 -3.26 1.46 20.58
C ILE A 31 -3.78 2.90 20.55
N PRO A 32 -3.38 3.70 19.55
CA PRO A 32 -3.80 5.10 19.47
C PRO A 32 -5.32 5.25 19.38
N ARG A 33 -5.85 6.21 20.14
CA ARG A 33 -7.29 6.55 20.15
C ARG A 33 -7.59 7.81 19.35
N TYR A 34 -6.58 8.48 18.81
CA TYR A 34 -6.69 9.72 18.03
C TYR A 34 -5.77 9.61 16.83
N TRP A 35 -6.19 10.17 15.73
CA TRP A 35 -5.31 10.49 14.60
C TRP A 35 -4.64 11.83 14.88
N TYR A 36 -3.44 12.02 14.31
CA TYR A 36 -2.70 13.27 14.44
C TYR A 36 -2.76 14.07 13.15
N ASN A 37 -3.27 15.30 13.24
CA ASN A 37 -3.34 16.25 12.13
C ASN A 37 -2.18 17.22 12.22
N ILE A 38 -1.14 16.99 11.42
CA ILE A 38 0.06 17.82 11.40
C ILE A 38 -0.23 19.27 11.03
N GLN A 39 -1.31 19.52 10.24
CA GLN A 39 -1.65 20.88 9.80
C GLN A 39 -1.82 21.85 10.98
N ALA A 40 -2.35 21.37 12.10
CA ALA A 40 -2.54 22.18 13.30
C ALA A 40 -1.21 22.75 13.86
N ASP A 41 -0.13 22.01 13.68
CA ASP A 41 1.19 22.35 14.23
C ASP A 41 2.16 22.96 13.17
N MET A 42 1.81 22.93 11.89
CA MET A 42 2.64 23.51 10.83
C MET A 42 2.69 25.05 10.96
N VAL A 43 3.89 25.64 10.80
CA VAL A 43 4.09 27.09 10.79
C VAL A 43 3.41 27.71 9.57
N ASN A 44 3.68 27.17 8.39
CA ASN A 44 3.02 27.59 7.15
C ASN A 44 1.91 26.60 6.82
N LYS A 45 0.67 27.04 6.98
CA LYS A 45 -0.48 26.21 6.62
C LYS A 45 -0.51 25.99 5.10
N PRO A 46 -0.92 24.81 4.62
CA PRO A 46 -1.13 24.63 3.19
C PRO A 46 -2.15 25.64 2.65
N MET A 47 -1.93 26.10 1.42
CA MET A 47 -2.93 26.90 0.72
C MET A 47 -4.22 26.07 0.53
N PRO A 48 -5.41 26.70 0.59
CA PRO A 48 -6.67 25.97 0.50
C PRO A 48 -6.90 25.40 -0.91
N PRO A 49 -7.54 24.24 -1.01
CA PRO A 49 -8.08 23.80 -2.31
C PRO A 49 -9.09 24.81 -2.85
N LEU A 50 -9.15 24.95 -4.18
CA LEU A 50 -10.03 25.93 -4.82
C LEU A 50 -11.13 25.25 -5.65
N ASN A 51 -12.29 25.85 -5.64
CA ASN A 51 -13.37 25.49 -6.56
C ASN A 51 -12.90 25.80 -8.00
N PRO A 52 -12.94 24.84 -8.92
CA PRO A 52 -12.40 25.07 -10.27
C PRO A 52 -13.15 26.12 -11.09
N ALA A 53 -14.44 26.35 -10.80
CA ALA A 53 -15.25 27.33 -11.52
C ALA A 53 -15.05 28.75 -10.99
N THR A 54 -15.09 28.92 -9.66
CA THR A 54 -15.07 30.23 -9.02
C THR A 54 -13.66 30.69 -8.60
N LYS A 55 -12.71 29.74 -8.52
CA LYS A 55 -11.34 29.95 -8.00
C LYS A 55 -11.32 30.44 -6.53
N GLN A 56 -12.43 30.28 -5.82
CA GLN A 56 -12.51 30.61 -4.39
C GLN A 56 -12.12 29.40 -3.54
N PRO A 57 -11.56 29.62 -2.32
CA PRO A 57 -11.31 28.54 -1.37
C PRO A 57 -12.56 27.71 -1.10
N LEU A 58 -12.39 26.40 -1.04
CA LEU A 58 -13.49 25.47 -0.75
C LEU A 58 -13.90 25.55 0.72
N LYS A 59 -15.20 25.33 0.93
CA LYS A 59 -15.80 25.02 2.23
C LYS A 59 -16.15 23.53 2.28
N PRO A 60 -16.31 22.93 3.46
CA PRO A 60 -16.68 21.52 3.54
C PRO A 60 -17.93 21.17 2.73
N GLU A 61 -18.91 22.06 2.69
CA GLU A 61 -20.19 21.87 1.98
C GLU A 61 -19.98 21.67 0.46
N ASP A 62 -18.95 22.29 -0.10
CA ASP A 62 -18.61 22.16 -1.54
C ASP A 62 -18.20 20.72 -1.89
N LEU A 63 -17.72 19.96 -0.90
CA LEU A 63 -17.25 18.58 -1.08
C LEU A 63 -18.34 17.53 -0.79
N TYR A 64 -19.43 17.91 -0.11
CA TYR A 64 -20.51 16.97 0.27
C TYR A 64 -21.11 16.21 -0.92
N PRO A 65 -21.24 16.79 -2.13
CA PRO A 65 -21.75 16.00 -3.25
C PRO A 65 -20.86 14.81 -3.65
N ILE A 66 -19.60 14.82 -3.24
CA ILE A 66 -18.59 13.80 -3.62
C ILE A 66 -18.23 12.91 -2.43
N PHE A 67 -17.96 13.51 -1.26
CA PHE A 67 -17.47 12.80 -0.06
C PHE A 67 -18.51 12.83 1.05
N ALA A 68 -18.37 11.91 2.00
CA ALA A 68 -19.11 11.98 3.25
C ALA A 68 -18.77 13.30 3.98
N GLU A 69 -19.75 13.86 4.70
CA GLU A 69 -19.63 15.20 5.33
C GLU A 69 -18.44 15.27 6.30
N GLU A 70 -18.29 14.26 7.14
CA GLU A 70 -17.19 14.24 8.11
C GLU A 70 -15.82 14.17 7.41
N LEU A 71 -15.70 13.41 6.33
CA LEU A 71 -14.47 13.37 5.54
C LEU A 71 -14.15 14.74 4.93
N SER A 72 -15.19 15.46 4.49
CA SER A 72 -15.06 16.80 3.94
C SER A 72 -14.57 17.81 5.00
N ARG A 73 -15.10 17.68 6.24
CA ARG A 73 -14.63 18.50 7.37
C ARG A 73 -13.17 18.19 7.70
N GLN A 74 -12.81 16.92 7.77
CA GLN A 74 -11.43 16.49 8.03
C GLN A 74 -10.47 16.93 6.93
N GLU A 75 -10.92 16.95 5.67
CA GLU A 75 -10.09 17.36 4.52
C GLU A 75 -9.59 18.79 4.67
N LEU A 76 -10.46 19.68 5.19
CA LEU A 76 -10.16 21.12 5.28
C LEU A 76 -9.78 21.56 6.69
N ASN A 77 -9.65 20.64 7.65
CA ASN A 77 -9.34 20.95 9.04
C ASN A 77 -7.85 21.26 9.21
N GLN A 78 -7.55 22.53 9.52
CA GLN A 78 -6.18 23.00 9.75
C GLN A 78 -5.93 23.40 11.21
N THR A 79 -6.90 23.15 12.12
CA THR A 79 -6.86 23.67 13.50
C THR A 79 -6.75 22.59 14.57
N ASP A 80 -7.46 21.47 14.40
CA ASP A 80 -7.53 20.45 15.43
C ASP A 80 -6.38 19.44 15.26
N ALA A 81 -5.46 19.44 16.22
CA ALA A 81 -4.27 18.58 16.15
C ALA A 81 -4.62 17.09 16.37
N TRP A 82 -5.67 16.82 17.14
CA TRP A 82 -6.05 15.44 17.49
C TRP A 82 -7.51 15.19 17.16
N ILE A 83 -7.76 14.19 16.34
CA ILE A 83 -9.12 13.83 15.90
C ILE A 83 -9.40 12.42 16.39
N GLU A 84 -10.46 12.26 17.19
CA GLU A 84 -10.79 10.98 17.81
C GLU A 84 -11.13 9.90 16.76
N ILE A 85 -10.55 8.72 16.93
CA ILE A 85 -10.87 7.54 16.10
C ILE A 85 -12.22 6.99 16.59
N PRO A 86 -13.25 6.98 15.75
CA PRO A 86 -14.57 6.51 16.21
C PRO A 86 -14.52 5.07 16.73
N ARG A 87 -15.14 4.82 17.87
CA ARG A 87 -15.18 3.48 18.49
C ARG A 87 -15.75 2.40 17.55
N GLY A 88 -16.69 2.76 16.69
CA GLY A 88 -17.26 1.86 15.69
C GLY A 88 -16.25 1.48 14.62
N SER A 89 -15.40 2.41 14.16
CA SER A 89 -14.31 2.10 13.25
C SER A 89 -13.15 1.43 13.97
N ALA A 90 -12.90 1.81 15.24
CA ALA A 90 -11.83 1.22 16.06
C ALA A 90 -12.10 -0.27 16.37
N ARG A 91 -13.37 -0.65 16.66
CA ARG A 91 -13.73 -2.07 16.85
C ARG A 91 -13.40 -2.91 15.61
N ASN A 92 -13.57 -2.34 14.42
CA ASN A 92 -13.24 -3.02 13.19
C ASN A 92 -11.74 -2.92 12.87
N VAL A 93 -11.05 -1.89 13.37
CA VAL A 93 -9.59 -1.79 13.33
C VAL A 93 -8.96 -2.85 14.26
N GLN A 94 -9.65 -3.21 15.36
CA GLN A 94 -9.23 -4.32 16.22
C GLN A 94 -9.33 -5.70 15.53
N ILE A 95 -10.04 -5.79 14.41
CA ILE A 95 -9.99 -6.99 13.55
C ILE A 95 -8.67 -7.04 12.78
N LEU A 96 -7.94 -5.92 12.71
CA LEU A 96 -6.63 -5.91 12.08
C LEU A 96 -5.61 -6.60 12.99
N PRO A 97 -4.79 -7.51 12.46
CA PRO A 97 -3.74 -8.12 13.25
C PRO A 97 -2.74 -7.06 13.73
N GLU A 98 -2.14 -7.31 14.86
CA GLU A 98 -1.17 -6.41 15.48
C GLU A 98 -0.07 -6.00 14.49
N HIS A 99 -0.02 -4.73 14.15
CA HIS A 99 0.98 -4.17 13.27
C HIS A 99 2.29 -3.96 14.06
N THR A 100 3.33 -4.66 13.68
CA THR A 100 4.59 -4.68 14.42
C THR A 100 5.63 -3.75 13.81
N ALA A 101 6.45 -3.12 14.64
CA ALA A 101 7.76 -2.67 14.20
C ALA A 101 8.75 -3.82 14.38
N ARG A 102 9.64 -4.00 13.41
CA ARG A 102 10.61 -5.09 13.41
C ARG A 102 12.01 -4.54 13.15
N LYS A 103 12.99 -5.01 13.93
CA LYS A 103 14.39 -4.71 13.67
C LYS A 103 14.90 -5.62 12.56
N GLY A 104 15.50 -5.03 11.54
CA GLY A 104 16.01 -5.71 10.35
C GLY A 104 17.43 -6.22 10.52
N LEU A 105 17.67 -7.06 11.52
CA LEU A 105 19.01 -7.54 11.86
C LEU A 105 19.69 -8.30 10.72
N ARG A 106 18.93 -8.99 9.89
CA ARG A 106 19.49 -9.75 8.78
C ARG A 106 19.87 -8.84 7.62
N ILE A 107 19.07 -7.80 7.35
CA ILE A 107 19.42 -6.83 6.30
C ILE A 107 20.59 -5.95 6.76
N GLU A 108 20.66 -5.57 8.05
CA GLU A 108 21.83 -4.87 8.64
C GLU A 108 23.10 -5.69 8.39
N LYS A 109 23.06 -6.99 8.72
CA LYS A 109 24.17 -7.92 8.51
C LYS A 109 24.53 -8.09 7.03
N ALA A 110 23.51 -8.22 6.17
CA ALA A 110 23.73 -8.39 4.72
C ALA A 110 24.40 -7.16 4.10
N LEU A 111 24.07 -5.97 4.63
CA LEU A 111 24.69 -4.71 4.18
C LEU A 111 26.05 -4.45 4.83
N GLY A 112 26.36 -5.07 5.96
CA GLY A 112 27.55 -4.80 6.75
C GLY A 112 27.59 -3.35 7.23
N THR A 113 26.43 -2.80 7.59
CA THR A 113 26.28 -1.40 8.00
C THR A 113 26.26 -1.26 9.52
N PRO A 114 26.73 -0.13 10.08
CA PRO A 114 26.50 0.17 11.49
C PRO A 114 25.09 0.71 11.77
N ALA A 115 24.32 1.06 10.74
CA ALA A 115 22.99 1.60 10.89
C ALA A 115 22.03 0.56 11.49
N HIS A 116 21.14 1.00 12.39
CA HIS A 116 20.04 0.21 12.90
C HIS A 116 18.82 0.38 11.98
N ILE A 117 18.34 -0.71 11.43
CA ILE A 117 17.26 -0.70 10.44
C ILE A 117 15.98 -1.26 11.06
N TYR A 118 14.91 -0.49 10.99
CA TYR A 118 13.58 -0.90 11.45
C TYR A 118 12.58 -0.79 10.30
N PHE A 119 11.55 -1.61 10.34
CA PHE A 119 10.41 -1.49 9.42
C PHE A 119 9.10 -1.74 10.15
N LYS A 120 8.14 -0.85 9.90
CA LYS A 120 6.77 -0.97 10.41
C LYS A 120 6.00 -1.88 9.46
N ASN A 121 5.56 -3.03 9.96
CA ASN A 121 5.00 -4.09 9.11
C ASN A 121 3.48 -3.94 8.96
N GLU A 122 3.04 -3.30 7.89
CA GLU A 122 1.64 -3.11 7.51
C GLU A 122 1.12 -4.25 6.58
N SER A 123 1.98 -5.22 6.26
CA SER A 123 1.62 -6.31 5.36
C SER A 123 0.73 -7.38 6.00
N VAL A 124 0.57 -7.32 7.31
CA VAL A 124 -0.22 -8.32 8.08
C VAL A 124 -1.72 -8.04 8.03
N SER A 125 -2.16 -6.91 7.51
CA SER A 125 -3.58 -6.62 7.34
C SER A 125 -4.25 -7.63 6.38
N PRO A 126 -5.57 -7.83 6.46
CA PRO A 126 -6.27 -8.80 5.58
C PRO A 126 -6.03 -8.61 4.08
N ILE A 127 -5.63 -7.40 3.67
CA ILE A 127 -5.36 -7.10 2.24
C ILE A 127 -3.87 -6.82 1.97
N GLY A 128 -3.01 -7.04 2.95
CA GLY A 128 -1.56 -6.90 2.82
C GLY A 128 -1.07 -5.45 2.66
N SER A 129 -1.83 -4.45 3.15
CA SER A 129 -1.52 -3.04 2.89
C SER A 129 -2.04 -2.10 3.97
N HIS A 130 -1.28 -1.03 4.24
CA HIS A 130 -1.68 0.08 5.12
C HIS A 130 -2.97 0.77 4.70
N LYS A 131 -3.37 0.65 3.43
CA LYS A 131 -4.54 1.37 2.88
C LYS A 131 -5.82 1.02 3.62
N LEU A 132 -5.90 -0.15 4.24
CA LEU A 132 -7.07 -0.59 5.00
C LEU A 132 -7.39 0.36 6.17
N ASN A 133 -6.39 0.99 6.78
CA ASN A 133 -6.60 1.95 7.88
C ASN A 133 -7.56 3.08 7.47
N SER A 134 -7.31 3.69 6.30
CA SER A 134 -8.18 4.75 5.80
C SER A 134 -9.48 4.21 5.18
N ALA A 135 -9.44 3.03 4.56
CA ALA A 135 -10.65 2.45 3.95
C ALA A 135 -11.73 2.18 5.01
N LEU A 136 -11.34 1.66 6.17
CA LEU A 136 -12.27 1.42 7.28
C LEU A 136 -12.86 2.73 7.80
N ALA A 137 -12.05 3.77 7.96
CA ALA A 137 -12.52 5.09 8.41
C ALA A 137 -13.51 5.70 7.41
N GLN A 138 -13.15 5.70 6.12
CA GLN A 138 -14.03 6.26 5.08
C GLN A 138 -15.34 5.49 4.97
N ALA A 139 -15.30 4.17 4.96
CA ALA A 139 -16.50 3.32 4.90
C ALA A 139 -17.39 3.53 6.15
N TYR A 140 -16.78 3.66 7.32
CA TYR A 140 -17.50 3.95 8.57
C TYR A 140 -18.29 5.26 8.47
N TYR A 141 -17.62 6.34 8.04
CA TYR A 141 -18.29 7.65 7.92
C TYR A 141 -19.39 7.64 6.85
N CYS A 142 -19.15 6.98 5.72
CA CYS A 142 -20.20 6.77 4.70
C CYS A 142 -21.41 6.04 5.29
N LYS A 143 -21.16 4.93 6.00
CA LYS A 143 -22.25 4.15 6.64
C LYS A 143 -23.00 4.97 7.68
N LYS A 144 -22.30 5.73 8.51
CA LYS A 144 -22.88 6.58 9.55
C LYS A 144 -23.81 7.65 8.95
N GLU A 145 -23.48 8.13 7.75
CA GLU A 145 -24.25 9.14 7.00
C GLU A 145 -25.43 8.53 6.22
N GLY A 146 -25.61 7.20 6.25
CA GLY A 146 -26.70 6.53 5.53
C GLY A 146 -26.39 6.23 4.06
N VAL A 147 -25.13 6.38 3.65
CA VAL A 147 -24.67 6.02 2.31
C VAL A 147 -24.83 4.50 2.10
N THR A 148 -25.26 4.10 0.92
CA THR A 148 -25.42 2.68 0.57
C THR A 148 -24.38 2.20 -0.44
N ASN A 149 -23.82 3.13 -1.23
CA ASN A 149 -22.89 2.81 -2.31
C ASN A 149 -21.61 3.63 -2.17
N VAL A 150 -20.47 3.00 -2.38
CA VAL A 150 -19.19 3.72 -2.45
C VAL A 150 -18.50 3.41 -3.77
N THR A 151 -17.83 4.40 -4.33
CA THR A 151 -17.09 4.24 -5.57
C THR A 151 -15.67 4.72 -5.39
N THR A 152 -14.76 4.16 -6.18
CA THR A 152 -13.36 4.54 -6.12
C THR A 152 -12.60 4.14 -7.39
N GLU A 153 -11.42 4.73 -7.54
CA GLU A 153 -10.41 4.28 -8.48
C GLU A 153 -9.40 3.35 -7.80
N THR A 154 -8.64 2.64 -8.59
CA THR A 154 -7.45 1.95 -8.08
C THR A 154 -6.42 1.75 -9.19
N GLY A 155 -5.16 2.00 -8.91
CA GLY A 155 -4.05 1.70 -9.82
C GLY A 155 -3.72 0.21 -9.82
N ALA A 156 -2.86 -0.21 -8.89
CA ALA A 156 -2.40 -1.60 -8.77
C ALA A 156 -3.44 -2.56 -8.16
N GLY A 157 -4.58 -2.04 -7.68
CA GLY A 157 -5.63 -2.83 -7.03
C GLY A 157 -5.57 -2.86 -5.50
N GLN A 158 -4.54 -2.31 -4.89
CA GLN A 158 -4.40 -2.33 -3.42
C GLN A 158 -5.49 -1.50 -2.72
N TRP A 159 -5.77 -0.30 -3.25
CA TRP A 159 -6.81 0.54 -2.67
C TRP A 159 -8.20 -0.05 -2.92
N GLY A 160 -8.46 -0.49 -4.15
CA GLY A 160 -9.73 -1.16 -4.46
C GLY A 160 -9.99 -2.35 -3.54
N ALA A 161 -8.98 -3.19 -3.29
CA ALA A 161 -9.11 -4.33 -2.36
C ALA A 161 -9.40 -3.86 -0.92
N ALA A 162 -8.74 -2.78 -0.47
CA ALA A 162 -8.97 -2.23 0.87
C ALA A 162 -10.40 -1.71 1.01
N LEU A 163 -10.88 -0.96 0.02
CA LEU A 163 -12.25 -0.45 0.05
C LEU A 163 -13.28 -1.58 -0.07
N SER A 164 -13.04 -2.58 -0.92
CA SER A 164 -13.96 -3.72 -1.07
C SER A 164 -14.13 -4.46 0.26
N TYR A 165 -13.03 -4.70 0.98
CA TYR A 165 -13.08 -5.29 2.32
C TYR A 165 -13.86 -4.39 3.29
N ALA A 166 -13.51 -3.10 3.37
CA ALA A 166 -14.16 -2.16 4.28
C ALA A 166 -15.65 -2.00 3.98
N ALA A 167 -16.02 -1.91 2.70
CA ALA A 167 -17.43 -1.85 2.27
C ALA A 167 -18.19 -3.08 2.74
N LYS A 168 -17.61 -4.27 2.58
CA LYS A 168 -18.21 -5.53 3.06
C LYS A 168 -18.41 -5.51 4.58
N VAL A 169 -17.43 -5.02 5.34
CA VAL A 169 -17.52 -4.91 6.81
C VAL A 169 -18.69 -4.03 7.23
N PHE A 170 -18.93 -2.92 6.53
CA PHE A 170 -19.98 -1.95 6.90
C PHE A 170 -21.28 -2.14 6.12
N GLY A 171 -21.39 -3.18 5.29
CA GLY A 171 -22.61 -3.45 4.51
C GLY A 171 -22.89 -2.38 3.45
N LEU A 172 -21.85 -1.96 2.73
CA LEU A 172 -21.92 -1.02 1.61
C LEU A 172 -21.67 -1.78 0.30
N GLU A 173 -22.26 -1.32 -0.78
CA GLU A 173 -21.93 -1.79 -2.13
C GLU A 173 -20.73 -0.97 -2.65
N ALA A 174 -19.80 -1.63 -3.34
CA ALA A 174 -18.58 -0.98 -3.82
C ALA A 174 -18.42 -1.12 -5.34
N ALA A 175 -18.15 -0.01 -6.03
CA ALA A 175 -17.79 0.03 -7.44
C ALA A 175 -16.37 0.56 -7.60
N VAL A 176 -15.50 -0.20 -8.28
CA VAL A 176 -14.07 0.09 -8.38
C VAL A 176 -13.66 0.24 -9.84
N TYR A 177 -13.13 1.40 -10.20
CA TYR A 177 -12.52 1.65 -11.52
C TYR A 177 -11.03 1.37 -11.42
N GLN A 178 -10.59 0.27 -12.04
CA GLN A 178 -9.18 -0.14 -12.02
C GLN A 178 -8.48 0.26 -13.32
N VAL A 179 -7.35 0.95 -13.21
CA VAL A 179 -6.53 1.34 -14.38
C VAL A 179 -6.31 0.11 -15.28
N LYS A 180 -6.69 0.21 -16.56
CA LYS A 180 -6.79 -0.88 -17.53
C LYS A 180 -5.53 -1.74 -17.60
N ILE A 181 -4.35 -1.13 -17.71
CA ILE A 181 -3.09 -1.87 -17.76
C ILE A 181 -2.90 -2.75 -16.51
N SER A 182 -3.29 -2.26 -15.32
CA SER A 182 -3.18 -3.03 -14.08
C SER A 182 -4.29 -4.08 -13.97
N TYR A 183 -5.48 -3.78 -14.48
CA TYR A 183 -6.61 -4.72 -14.53
C TYR A 183 -6.21 -6.00 -15.31
N GLU A 184 -5.48 -5.81 -16.41
CA GLU A 184 -4.98 -6.90 -17.25
C GLU A 184 -3.79 -7.62 -16.62
N GLN A 185 -2.82 -6.88 -16.07
CA GLN A 185 -1.58 -7.43 -15.53
C GLN A 185 -1.73 -8.07 -14.14
N LYS A 186 -2.77 -7.69 -13.38
CA LYS A 186 -2.92 -8.11 -11.97
C LYS A 186 -4.30 -8.72 -11.71
N PRO A 187 -4.65 -9.83 -12.36
CA PRO A 187 -5.99 -10.42 -12.26
C PRO A 187 -6.36 -10.85 -10.83
N TYR A 188 -5.40 -11.29 -10.03
CA TYR A 188 -5.65 -11.73 -8.65
C TYR A 188 -6.16 -10.60 -7.76
N ARG A 189 -5.76 -9.34 -8.00
CA ARG A 189 -6.31 -8.20 -7.26
C ARG A 189 -7.78 -7.99 -7.56
N ARG A 190 -8.17 -8.18 -8.82
CA ARG A 190 -9.59 -8.15 -9.22
C ARG A 190 -10.37 -9.26 -8.50
N SER A 191 -9.84 -10.47 -8.48
CA SER A 191 -10.48 -11.61 -7.80
C SER A 191 -10.70 -11.32 -6.30
N ILE A 192 -9.71 -10.73 -5.63
CA ILE A 192 -9.83 -10.32 -4.21
C ILE A 192 -10.99 -9.32 -4.04
N MET A 193 -11.05 -8.29 -4.88
CA MET A 193 -12.12 -7.27 -4.82
C MET A 193 -13.50 -7.91 -5.03
N GLN A 194 -13.61 -8.78 -6.02
CA GLN A 194 -14.86 -9.50 -6.33
C GLN A 194 -15.25 -10.48 -5.22
N THR A 195 -14.30 -11.11 -4.56
CA THR A 195 -14.56 -11.98 -3.39
C THR A 195 -15.23 -11.20 -2.26
N PHE A 196 -14.84 -9.93 -2.08
CA PHE A 196 -15.49 -9.05 -1.10
C PHE A 196 -16.78 -8.39 -1.64
N GLY A 197 -17.22 -8.74 -2.85
CA GLY A 197 -18.48 -8.29 -3.43
C GLY A 197 -18.41 -7.04 -4.28
N ALA A 198 -17.23 -6.48 -4.51
CA ALA A 198 -17.12 -5.25 -5.31
C ALA A 198 -17.30 -5.51 -6.81
N GLN A 199 -17.92 -4.56 -7.49
CA GLN A 199 -17.96 -4.49 -8.95
C GLN A 199 -16.67 -3.82 -9.44
N VAL A 200 -15.93 -4.47 -10.33
CA VAL A 200 -14.62 -3.97 -10.79
C VAL A 200 -14.65 -3.75 -12.30
N THR A 201 -14.44 -2.51 -12.70
CA THR A 201 -14.47 -2.06 -14.11
C THR A 201 -13.08 -1.59 -14.54
N ALA A 202 -12.62 -2.04 -15.71
CA ALA A 202 -11.38 -1.52 -16.30
C ALA A 202 -11.59 -0.07 -16.77
N SER A 203 -10.68 0.83 -16.39
CA SER A 203 -10.73 2.26 -16.71
C SER A 203 -9.61 2.63 -17.68
N PRO A 204 -9.91 3.36 -18.79
CA PRO A 204 -11.20 3.95 -19.15
C PRO A 204 -12.22 2.93 -19.64
N SER A 205 -13.50 3.22 -19.41
CA SER A 205 -14.61 2.34 -19.75
C SER A 205 -15.65 3.07 -20.62
N MET A 206 -16.53 2.28 -21.26
CA MET A 206 -17.69 2.81 -21.99
C MET A 206 -18.90 3.05 -21.08
N SER A 207 -18.78 2.85 -19.77
CA SER A 207 -19.91 3.01 -18.84
C SER A 207 -20.11 4.45 -18.37
N THR A 208 -19.07 5.30 -18.48
CA THR A 208 -19.09 6.70 -18.06
C THR A 208 -18.88 7.64 -19.24
N ARG A 209 -19.29 8.90 -19.09
CA ARG A 209 -19.02 9.94 -20.08
C ARG A 209 -17.52 10.21 -20.16
N ALA A 210 -16.85 10.37 -19.01
CA ALA A 210 -15.40 10.62 -18.94
C ALA A 210 -14.62 9.52 -19.68
N GLY A 211 -14.96 8.25 -19.44
CA GLY A 211 -14.30 7.13 -20.13
C GLY A 211 -14.56 7.12 -21.63
N LYS A 212 -15.81 7.36 -22.05
CA LYS A 212 -16.18 7.46 -23.47
C LYS A 212 -15.40 8.55 -24.18
N ASP A 213 -15.34 9.76 -23.60
CA ASP A 213 -14.68 10.92 -24.20
C ASP A 213 -13.17 10.63 -24.41
N ILE A 214 -12.55 9.97 -23.44
CA ILE A 214 -11.12 9.58 -23.51
C ILE A 214 -10.91 8.51 -24.60
N LEU A 215 -11.76 7.47 -24.59
CA LEU A 215 -11.63 6.37 -25.57
C LEU A 215 -11.94 6.81 -27.01
N THR A 216 -12.81 7.81 -27.16
CA THR A 216 -13.09 8.42 -28.46
C THR A 216 -11.83 9.12 -29.03
N LYS A 217 -11.09 9.82 -28.14
CA LYS A 217 -9.84 10.49 -28.54
C LYS A 217 -8.68 9.51 -28.74
N ASN A 218 -8.62 8.47 -27.94
CA ASN A 218 -7.54 7.46 -27.99
C ASN A 218 -8.10 6.07 -27.64
N PRO A 219 -8.56 5.30 -28.63
CA PRO A 219 -9.16 3.98 -28.40
C PRO A 219 -8.23 2.96 -27.71
N ASN A 220 -6.92 3.15 -27.83
CA ASN A 220 -5.92 2.24 -27.28
C ASN A 220 -5.34 2.71 -25.93
N TYR A 221 -5.93 3.75 -25.33
CA TYR A 221 -5.42 4.31 -24.08
C TYR A 221 -5.50 3.29 -22.95
N GLN A 222 -4.38 3.13 -22.24
CA GLN A 222 -4.23 2.13 -21.19
C GLN A 222 -4.68 2.62 -19.81
N GLY A 223 -5.13 3.88 -19.75
CA GLY A 223 -5.65 4.47 -18.52
C GLY A 223 -4.58 5.05 -17.61
N SER A 224 -5.01 6.00 -16.81
CA SER A 224 -4.23 6.62 -15.73
C SER A 224 -5.06 6.57 -14.45
N LEU A 225 -4.44 6.89 -13.31
CA LEU A 225 -5.22 7.10 -12.07
C LEU A 225 -6.16 8.29 -12.24
N GLY A 226 -5.73 9.35 -12.93
CA GLY A 226 -6.58 10.52 -13.21
C GLY A 226 -7.85 10.15 -13.96
N THR A 227 -7.74 9.30 -14.98
CA THR A 227 -8.91 8.79 -15.71
C THR A 227 -9.86 8.03 -14.81
N ALA A 228 -9.32 7.09 -14.01
CA ALA A 228 -10.14 6.26 -13.13
C ALA A 228 -10.81 7.09 -12.03
N ILE A 229 -10.15 8.15 -11.54
CA ILE A 229 -10.74 9.13 -10.60
C ILE A 229 -11.95 9.82 -11.26
N SER A 230 -11.78 10.31 -12.49
CA SER A 230 -12.87 10.98 -13.22
C SER A 230 -14.11 10.08 -13.34
N GLU A 231 -13.91 8.81 -13.72
CA GLU A 231 -15.01 7.85 -13.84
C GLU A 231 -15.68 7.56 -12.50
N ALA A 232 -14.89 7.38 -11.45
CA ALA A 232 -15.42 7.09 -10.11
C ALA A 232 -16.21 8.28 -9.55
N ILE A 233 -15.72 9.50 -9.74
CA ILE A 233 -16.43 10.74 -9.31
C ILE A 233 -17.73 10.89 -10.09
N GLU A 234 -17.71 10.64 -11.41
CA GLU A 234 -18.92 10.70 -12.23
C GLU A 234 -19.98 9.74 -11.68
N LEU A 235 -19.59 8.49 -11.38
CA LEU A 235 -20.53 7.51 -10.81
C LEU A 235 -21.06 7.97 -9.44
N ALA A 236 -20.21 8.53 -8.58
CA ALA A 236 -20.62 9.04 -7.26
C ALA A 236 -21.69 10.15 -7.41
N ARG A 237 -21.50 11.04 -8.40
CA ARG A 237 -22.40 12.19 -8.61
C ARG A 237 -23.71 11.82 -9.29
N THR A 238 -23.75 10.71 -10.02
CA THR A 238 -24.92 10.30 -10.80
C THR A 238 -25.73 9.17 -10.15
N THR A 239 -25.21 8.55 -9.10
CA THR A 239 -25.88 7.45 -8.38
C THR A 239 -26.40 7.95 -7.04
N PRO A 240 -27.71 7.78 -6.76
CA PRO A 240 -28.24 8.17 -5.44
C PRO A 240 -27.54 7.44 -4.28
N ASN A 241 -27.38 8.14 -3.17
CA ASN A 241 -26.77 7.62 -1.94
C ASN A 241 -25.40 6.97 -2.19
N CYS A 242 -24.60 7.58 -3.08
CA CYS A 242 -23.27 7.12 -3.43
C CYS A 242 -22.24 8.19 -3.09
N LYS A 243 -21.09 7.77 -2.51
CA LYS A 243 -19.97 8.66 -2.22
C LYS A 243 -18.69 8.09 -2.81
N TYR A 244 -17.82 8.99 -3.22
CA TYR A 244 -16.48 8.67 -3.70
C TYR A 244 -15.53 8.53 -2.50
N THR A 245 -14.60 7.59 -2.58
CA THR A 245 -13.54 7.38 -1.59
C THR A 245 -12.19 7.33 -2.30
N LEU A 246 -11.12 7.71 -1.60
CA LEU A 246 -9.80 7.84 -2.23
C LEU A 246 -8.71 7.28 -1.32
N GLY A 247 -7.74 6.58 -1.90
CA GLY A 247 -6.71 5.83 -1.16
C GLY A 247 -5.40 6.57 -0.90
N SER A 248 -5.31 7.85 -1.29
CA SER A 248 -4.08 8.65 -1.14
C SER A 248 -4.38 10.11 -1.46
N VAL A 249 -3.38 10.98 -1.42
CA VAL A 249 -3.38 12.39 -1.85
C VAL A 249 -4.07 13.32 -0.84
N LEU A 250 -5.34 13.05 -0.50
CA LEU A 250 -6.16 13.95 0.31
C LEU A 250 -5.73 13.97 1.78
N SER A 251 -5.98 15.10 2.43
CA SER A 251 -5.56 15.36 3.82
C SER A 251 -6.19 14.37 4.79
N HIS A 252 -7.51 14.10 4.65
CA HIS A 252 -8.19 13.12 5.52
C HIS A 252 -7.64 11.70 5.36
N VAL A 253 -7.21 11.32 4.14
CA VAL A 253 -6.60 10.00 3.92
C VAL A 253 -5.28 9.90 4.68
N THR A 254 -4.43 10.93 4.56
CA THR A 254 -3.15 10.97 5.27
C THR A 254 -3.34 11.03 6.78
N LEU A 255 -4.33 11.78 7.25
CA LEU A 255 -4.73 11.84 8.66
C LEU A 255 -4.99 10.42 9.22
N HIS A 256 -5.85 9.64 8.54
CA HIS A 256 -6.17 8.27 8.98
C HIS A 256 -4.93 7.37 9.03
N GLN A 257 -3.94 7.61 8.17
CA GLN A 257 -2.72 6.81 8.15
C GLN A 257 -1.74 7.16 9.28
N THR A 258 -1.94 8.29 9.99
CA THR A 258 -1.04 8.66 11.09
C THR A 258 -1.04 7.65 12.25
N ILE A 259 -2.01 6.76 12.31
CA ILE A 259 -2.00 5.63 13.24
C ILE A 259 -0.69 4.82 13.11
N ILE A 260 -0.15 4.70 11.89
CA ILE A 260 1.11 3.98 11.60
C ILE A 260 2.28 4.60 12.39
N GLY A 261 2.43 5.91 12.30
CA GLY A 261 3.51 6.64 12.98
C GLY A 261 3.30 6.71 14.49
N LEU A 262 2.05 6.87 14.94
CA LEU A 262 1.72 6.90 16.37
C LEU A 262 2.03 5.56 17.04
N GLU A 263 1.74 4.43 16.37
CA GLU A 263 2.14 3.11 16.84
C GLU A 263 3.66 2.96 16.79
N ALA A 264 4.29 3.43 15.70
CA ALA A 264 5.74 3.33 15.52
C ALA A 264 6.50 4.13 16.58
N GLU A 265 6.01 5.30 17.01
CA GLU A 265 6.59 6.08 18.11
C GLU A 265 6.74 5.21 19.38
N LYS A 266 5.65 4.58 19.79
CA LYS A 266 5.63 3.71 20.99
C LYS A 266 6.54 2.49 20.79
N GLN A 267 6.50 1.90 19.60
CA GLN A 267 7.33 0.72 19.28
C GLN A 267 8.83 1.07 19.26
N MET A 268 9.21 2.26 18.78
CA MET A 268 10.60 2.73 18.84
C MET A 268 11.01 3.05 20.29
N GLU A 269 10.09 3.59 21.11
CA GLU A 269 10.33 3.76 22.54
C GLU A 269 10.58 2.41 23.23
N MET A 270 9.81 1.36 22.89
CA MET A 270 10.03 0.00 23.38
C MET A 270 11.39 -0.55 22.94
N ALA A 271 11.86 -0.17 21.75
CA ALA A 271 13.19 -0.54 21.25
C ALA A 271 14.32 0.22 21.99
N GLY A 272 13.98 1.28 22.71
CA GLY A 272 14.97 2.16 23.36
C GLY A 272 15.70 3.03 22.37
N GLU A 273 15.11 3.32 21.19
CA GLU A 273 15.74 4.08 20.11
C GLU A 273 14.78 5.16 19.59
N TYR A 274 15.33 6.18 18.96
CA TYR A 274 14.56 7.22 18.26
C TYR A 274 15.13 7.33 16.83
N PRO A 275 14.30 7.40 15.80
CA PRO A 275 14.81 7.36 14.43
C PRO A 275 15.50 8.66 14.02
N ASP A 276 16.68 8.55 13.45
CA ASP A 276 17.41 9.64 12.80
C ASP A 276 16.86 9.91 11.40
N ILE A 277 16.39 8.83 10.73
CA ILE A 277 15.90 8.93 9.36
C ILE A 277 14.60 8.12 9.26
N ILE A 278 13.54 8.73 8.75
CA ILE A 278 12.26 8.06 8.46
C ILE A 278 11.99 8.14 6.96
N ILE A 279 11.68 6.99 6.35
CA ILE A 279 11.54 6.89 4.91
C ILE A 279 10.16 6.31 4.57
N GLY A 280 9.47 6.94 3.63
CA GLY A 280 8.21 6.41 3.10
C GLY A 280 8.22 6.33 1.58
N CYS A 281 7.64 5.29 0.99
CA CYS A 281 7.44 5.28 -0.46
C CYS A 281 6.36 6.29 -0.82
N PHE A 282 6.49 6.91 -2.01
CA PHE A 282 5.69 8.09 -2.34
C PHE A 282 4.91 7.94 -3.64
N GLY A 283 3.60 7.75 -3.52
CA GLY A 283 2.61 7.93 -4.60
C GLY A 283 1.95 9.29 -4.45
N GLY A 284 0.83 9.37 -3.74
CA GLY A 284 0.18 10.63 -3.38
C GLY A 284 0.54 11.17 -2.00
N GLY A 285 1.20 10.37 -1.15
CA GLY A 285 1.68 10.83 0.16
C GLY A 285 1.21 10.05 1.38
N SER A 286 0.21 9.17 1.26
CA SER A 286 -0.41 8.53 2.44
C SER A 286 0.54 7.59 3.19
N ASN A 287 1.41 6.85 2.49
CA ASN A 287 2.41 5.98 3.12
C ASN A 287 3.43 6.82 3.89
N PHE A 288 4.00 7.82 3.22
CA PHE A 288 5.00 8.73 3.80
C PHE A 288 4.42 9.51 4.98
N GLY A 289 3.29 10.20 4.77
CA GLY A 289 2.67 11.02 5.83
C GLY A 289 2.25 10.20 7.03
N GLY A 290 1.73 8.98 6.76
CA GLY A 290 1.29 8.07 7.83
C GLY A 290 2.40 7.75 8.82
N ILE A 291 3.61 7.46 8.34
CA ILE A 291 4.74 7.15 9.23
C ILE A 291 5.44 8.42 9.73
N CYS A 292 5.55 9.47 8.89
CA CYS A 292 6.39 10.62 9.21
C CYS A 292 5.71 11.68 10.09
N PHE A 293 4.42 11.96 9.88
CA PHE A 293 3.77 13.13 10.52
C PHE A 293 3.81 13.08 12.06
N PRO A 294 3.55 11.94 12.74
CA PRO A 294 3.69 11.92 14.20
C PRO A 294 5.10 12.30 14.67
N PHE A 295 6.12 11.75 14.02
CA PHE A 295 7.51 12.09 14.36
C PHE A 295 7.87 13.54 14.00
N MET A 296 7.33 14.08 12.90
CA MET A 296 7.52 15.49 12.53
C MET A 296 6.99 16.44 13.60
N ARG A 297 5.94 16.04 14.34
CA ARG A 297 5.45 16.78 15.50
C ARG A 297 6.59 17.10 16.47
N HIS A 298 7.44 16.12 16.77
CA HIS A 298 8.58 16.31 17.67
C HIS A 298 9.64 17.23 17.04
N SER A 299 9.84 17.15 15.73
CA SER A 299 10.77 18.07 15.05
C SER A 299 10.25 19.52 15.10
N ILE A 300 8.95 19.70 14.85
CA ILE A 300 8.31 21.04 14.83
C ILE A 300 8.24 21.64 16.26
N LYS A 301 7.80 20.85 17.25
CA LYS A 301 7.50 21.36 18.59
C LYS A 301 8.67 21.30 19.56
N GLU A 302 9.54 20.32 19.39
CA GLU A 302 10.62 20.00 20.35
C GLU A 302 12.02 20.17 19.75
N GLY A 303 12.12 20.48 18.45
CA GLY A 303 13.39 20.67 17.76
C GLY A 303 14.20 19.39 17.56
N LYS A 304 13.56 18.23 17.62
CA LYS A 304 14.26 16.95 17.37
C LYS A 304 14.78 16.87 15.94
N LYS A 305 15.99 16.33 15.79
CA LYS A 305 16.68 16.24 14.49
C LYS A 305 16.42 14.87 13.85
N THR A 306 15.42 14.82 12.98
CA THR A 306 15.09 13.63 12.18
C THR A 306 14.99 14.07 10.71
N ARG A 307 15.56 13.28 9.81
CA ARG A 307 15.40 13.46 8.35
C ARG A 307 14.19 12.64 7.87
N TYR A 308 13.38 13.21 7.02
CA TYR A 308 12.17 12.58 6.48
C TYR A 308 12.30 12.49 4.96
N ILE A 309 12.41 11.27 4.42
CA ILE A 309 12.73 11.05 3.00
C ILE A 309 11.55 10.39 2.30
N ALA A 310 11.02 11.06 1.28
CA ALA A 310 9.99 10.51 0.39
C ALA A 310 10.66 9.84 -0.82
N ALA A 311 10.48 8.53 -0.97
CA ALA A 311 11.07 7.75 -2.06
C ALA A 311 10.02 7.54 -3.17
N GLU A 312 10.18 8.24 -4.29
CA GLU A 312 9.26 8.16 -5.44
C GLU A 312 9.90 7.41 -6.62
N PRO A 313 9.12 6.93 -7.60
CA PRO A 313 9.72 6.33 -8.79
C PRO A 313 10.30 7.38 -9.74
N ALA A 314 11.48 7.12 -10.27
CA ALA A 314 12.14 8.00 -11.24
C ALA A 314 11.33 8.18 -12.54
N SER A 315 10.36 7.30 -12.79
CA SER A 315 9.44 7.40 -13.93
C SER A 315 8.22 8.29 -13.66
N CYS A 316 8.04 8.73 -12.40
CA CYS A 316 6.93 9.59 -12.00
C CYS A 316 7.40 10.55 -10.88
N PRO A 317 8.39 11.42 -11.19
CA PRO A 317 9.16 12.17 -10.19
C PRO A 317 8.53 13.52 -9.84
N LYS A 318 7.33 13.50 -9.25
CA LYS A 318 6.56 14.72 -8.96
C LYS A 318 7.17 15.60 -7.87
N LEU A 319 7.85 15.01 -6.89
CA LEU A 319 8.51 15.78 -5.82
C LEU A 319 9.88 16.30 -6.25
N THR A 320 10.66 15.48 -6.98
CA THR A 320 12.03 15.82 -7.36
C THR A 320 12.10 16.67 -8.63
N ARG A 321 11.12 16.54 -9.54
CA ARG A 321 11.13 17.24 -10.85
C ARG A 321 9.82 17.93 -11.21
N GLY A 322 8.77 17.82 -10.37
CA GLY A 322 7.49 18.50 -10.58
C GLY A 322 7.56 19.97 -10.18
N HIS A 323 6.50 20.69 -10.53
CA HIS A 323 6.36 22.12 -10.20
C HIS A 323 5.27 22.30 -9.17
N PHE A 324 5.46 23.22 -8.23
CA PHE A 324 4.43 23.59 -7.23
C PHE A 324 3.44 24.54 -7.87
N GLN A 325 2.20 24.09 -8.02
CA GLN A 325 1.12 24.88 -8.62
C GLN A 325 -0.24 24.30 -8.25
N TYR A 326 -1.31 25.03 -8.51
CA TYR A 326 -2.66 24.49 -8.47
C TYR A 326 -2.89 23.56 -9.67
N ASP A 327 -3.35 22.33 -9.42
CA ASP A 327 -3.65 21.37 -10.47
C ASP A 327 -4.86 20.52 -10.08
N PHE A 328 -5.48 19.88 -11.08
CA PHE A 328 -6.57 18.94 -10.83
C PHE A 328 -6.03 17.61 -10.30
N GLY A 329 -6.84 16.96 -9.48
CA GLY A 329 -6.54 15.58 -9.01
C GLY A 329 -6.87 14.51 -10.06
N ASP A 330 -7.63 14.87 -11.12
CA ASP A 330 -8.15 13.94 -12.12
C ASP A 330 -8.01 14.49 -13.53
N GLU A 331 -8.11 13.61 -14.53
CA GLU A 331 -7.86 13.94 -15.94
C GLU A 331 -8.98 14.80 -16.54
N ALA A 332 -10.25 14.60 -16.14
CA ALA A 332 -11.40 15.34 -16.68
C ALA A 332 -11.68 16.67 -15.96
N GLY A 333 -10.95 16.97 -14.89
CA GLY A 333 -11.13 18.23 -14.14
C GLY A 333 -12.38 18.24 -13.27
N TYR A 334 -12.79 17.10 -12.73
CA TYR A 334 -13.96 16.99 -11.87
C TYR A 334 -13.61 17.23 -10.39
N THR A 335 -12.33 17.19 -10.05
CA THR A 335 -11.85 17.44 -8.68
C THR A 335 -11.63 18.93 -8.45
N PRO A 336 -11.53 19.35 -7.17
CA PRO A 336 -10.98 20.67 -6.86
C PRO A 336 -9.57 20.88 -7.41
N LEU A 337 -9.17 22.13 -7.54
CA LEU A 337 -7.78 22.51 -7.78
C LEU A 337 -7.02 22.43 -6.45
N LEU A 338 -5.98 21.61 -6.42
CA LEU A 338 -5.17 21.36 -5.23
C LEU A 338 -3.79 22.01 -5.40
N PRO A 339 -3.28 22.73 -4.39
CA PRO A 339 -1.91 23.27 -4.45
C PRO A 339 -0.92 22.14 -4.19
N MET A 340 -0.21 21.71 -5.24
CA MET A 340 0.58 20.49 -5.18
C MET A 340 1.86 20.59 -6.03
N PHE A 341 2.87 19.82 -5.69
CA PHE A 341 3.92 19.46 -6.63
C PHE A 341 3.33 18.46 -7.63
N THR A 342 3.41 18.78 -8.91
CA THR A 342 2.74 18.03 -9.97
C THR A 342 3.56 17.97 -11.25
N LEU A 343 3.35 16.89 -12.00
CA LEU A 343 3.83 16.72 -13.38
C LEU A 343 2.77 17.14 -14.41
N GLY A 344 1.60 17.62 -13.91
CA GLY A 344 0.42 17.95 -14.71
C GLY A 344 -0.61 16.83 -14.73
N HIS A 345 -1.90 17.19 -14.57
CA HIS A 345 -3.01 16.21 -14.50
C HIS A 345 -3.17 15.37 -15.78
N ASN A 346 -2.61 15.81 -16.89
CA ASN A 346 -2.59 15.06 -18.15
C ASN A 346 -1.35 14.16 -18.29
N PHE A 347 -0.46 14.14 -17.28
CA PHE A 347 0.75 13.30 -17.32
C PHE A 347 0.40 11.83 -17.29
N ALA A 348 0.87 11.07 -18.28
CA ALA A 348 0.68 9.63 -18.37
C ALA A 348 1.95 8.91 -17.87
N PRO A 349 1.95 8.39 -16.63
CA PRO A 349 3.14 7.71 -16.10
C PRO A 349 3.48 6.43 -16.89
N ALA A 350 4.77 6.15 -17.04
CA ALA A 350 5.23 4.91 -17.67
C ALA A 350 4.68 3.67 -16.93
N ASN A 351 4.57 2.56 -17.65
CA ASN A 351 3.99 1.32 -17.15
C ASN A 351 4.98 0.54 -16.27
N ILE A 352 5.29 1.09 -15.09
CA ILE A 352 6.12 0.43 -14.09
C ILE A 352 5.26 -0.48 -13.19
N HIS A 353 5.90 -1.46 -12.56
CA HIS A 353 5.21 -2.43 -11.69
C HIS A 353 4.69 -1.81 -10.40
N ALA A 354 5.30 -0.73 -9.91
CA ALA A 354 4.82 0.01 -8.73
C ALA A 354 3.61 0.89 -9.12
N GLY A 355 2.51 0.24 -9.49
CA GLY A 355 1.30 0.92 -9.98
C GLY A 355 0.66 1.87 -8.97
N GLY A 356 0.87 1.62 -7.68
CA GLY A 356 0.37 2.50 -6.61
C GLY A 356 1.15 3.80 -6.46
N LEU A 357 2.30 3.95 -7.14
CA LEU A 357 3.09 5.19 -7.12
C LEU A 357 2.94 6.02 -8.42
N ARG A 358 2.12 5.55 -9.37
CA ARG A 358 1.91 6.18 -10.68
C ARG A 358 0.81 7.25 -10.61
N TYR A 359 1.08 8.33 -9.88
CA TYR A 359 0.16 9.46 -9.75
C TYR A 359 0.93 10.77 -9.97
N HIS A 360 0.37 11.67 -10.76
CA HIS A 360 1.04 12.87 -11.26
C HIS A 360 1.33 13.91 -10.17
N GLY A 361 0.57 13.91 -9.07
CA GLY A 361 0.62 14.96 -8.06
C GLY A 361 0.94 14.47 -6.65
N ALA A 362 1.26 15.39 -5.77
CA ALA A 362 1.54 15.13 -4.36
C ALA A 362 0.44 15.74 -3.48
N GLY A 363 0.12 15.09 -2.37
CA GLY A 363 -0.85 15.60 -1.40
C GLY A 363 -0.49 17.01 -0.92
N VAL A 364 -1.50 17.80 -0.62
CA VAL A 364 -1.38 19.23 -0.28
C VAL A 364 -0.44 19.46 0.91
N ILE A 365 -0.61 18.65 1.97
CA ILE A 365 0.22 18.76 3.20
C ILE A 365 1.69 18.47 2.86
N VAL A 366 1.96 17.38 2.16
CA VAL A 366 3.32 16.97 1.80
C VAL A 366 3.97 18.01 0.89
N SER A 367 3.21 18.57 -0.03
CA SER A 367 3.69 19.62 -0.93
C SER A 367 4.14 20.86 -0.14
N GLN A 368 3.37 21.25 0.89
CA GLN A 368 3.76 22.36 1.76
C GLN A 368 5.02 22.02 2.57
N LEU A 369 5.09 20.80 3.15
CA LEU A 369 6.26 20.37 3.93
C LEU A 369 7.55 20.36 3.09
N LEU A 370 7.46 19.92 1.84
CA LEU A 370 8.61 19.93 0.92
C LEU A 370 9.02 21.37 0.58
N LYS A 371 8.05 22.24 0.30
CA LYS A 371 8.28 23.67 0.04
C LYS A 371 8.97 24.36 1.22
N ASP A 372 8.62 23.96 2.45
CA ASP A 372 9.18 24.51 3.68
C ASP A 372 10.54 23.90 4.05
N GLY A 373 11.03 22.91 3.29
CA GLY A 373 12.30 22.25 3.58
C GLY A 373 12.26 21.33 4.80
N LEU A 374 11.06 20.88 5.21
CA LEU A 374 10.89 20.01 6.39
C LEU A 374 11.00 18.52 6.01
N MET A 375 11.18 18.21 4.75
CA MET A 375 11.38 16.86 4.24
C MET A 375 12.25 16.87 2.98
N GLU A 376 12.71 15.69 2.61
CA GLU A 376 13.52 15.45 1.42
C GLU A 376 12.79 14.51 0.47
N ALA A 377 13.15 14.55 -0.80
CA ALA A 377 12.63 13.62 -1.80
C ALA A 377 13.78 12.98 -2.57
N THR A 378 13.62 11.70 -2.90
CA THR A 378 14.58 10.99 -3.73
C THR A 378 13.82 10.15 -4.77
N ASP A 379 14.33 10.09 -5.99
CA ASP A 379 13.76 9.25 -7.04
C ASP A 379 14.57 7.96 -7.19
N ILE A 380 13.86 6.83 -7.30
CA ILE A 380 14.45 5.49 -7.34
C ILE A 380 14.11 4.83 -8.69
N GLN A 381 15.13 4.29 -9.34
CA GLN A 381 14.97 3.54 -10.59
C GLN A 381 14.29 2.18 -10.33
N GLN A 382 13.49 1.70 -11.28
CA GLN A 382 12.75 0.45 -11.11
C GLN A 382 13.67 -0.76 -10.85
N LEU A 383 14.78 -0.88 -11.58
CA LEU A 383 15.73 -2.00 -11.37
C LEU A 383 16.33 -1.95 -9.96
N GLU A 384 16.75 -0.77 -9.53
CA GLU A 384 17.26 -0.53 -8.18
C GLU A 384 16.24 -0.93 -7.12
N SER A 385 14.98 -0.53 -7.31
CA SER A 385 13.91 -0.88 -6.35
C SER A 385 13.72 -2.40 -6.26
N PHE A 386 13.74 -3.12 -7.38
CA PHE A 386 13.62 -4.59 -7.39
C PHE A 386 14.83 -5.28 -6.79
N ASP A 387 16.05 -4.82 -7.08
CA ASP A 387 17.27 -5.37 -6.46
C ASP A 387 17.20 -5.24 -4.93
N ALA A 388 16.77 -4.06 -4.45
CA ALA A 388 16.58 -3.80 -3.02
C ALA A 388 15.49 -4.70 -2.42
N GLY A 389 14.36 -4.85 -3.11
CA GLY A 389 13.27 -5.71 -2.69
C GLY A 389 13.67 -7.19 -2.60
N CYS A 390 14.43 -7.67 -3.59
CA CYS A 390 14.96 -9.04 -3.61
C CYS A 390 15.95 -9.27 -2.45
N LEU A 391 16.84 -8.30 -2.21
CA LEU A 391 17.77 -8.39 -1.08
C LEU A 391 17.01 -8.44 0.26
N PHE A 392 16.03 -7.56 0.43
CA PHE A 392 15.18 -7.54 1.63
C PHE A 392 14.43 -8.85 1.82
N ALA A 393 13.82 -9.38 0.76
CA ALA A 393 13.07 -10.64 0.81
C ALA A 393 13.99 -11.81 1.24
N LYS A 394 15.19 -11.89 0.67
CA LYS A 394 16.18 -12.91 1.05
C LYS A 394 16.65 -12.76 2.50
N ALA A 395 16.82 -11.52 2.97
CA ALA A 395 17.30 -11.26 4.33
C ALA A 395 16.19 -11.49 5.37
N GLU A 396 15.02 -10.86 5.19
CA GLU A 396 13.98 -10.79 6.23
C GLU A 396 12.82 -11.79 6.03
N GLY A 397 12.76 -12.49 4.89
CA GLY A 397 11.75 -13.51 4.62
C GLY A 397 10.38 -12.92 4.29
N ILE A 398 10.31 -11.66 3.87
CA ILE A 398 9.06 -10.98 3.51
C ILE A 398 9.23 -10.42 2.09
N ILE A 399 8.31 -10.77 1.19
CA ILE A 399 8.32 -10.23 -0.18
C ILE A 399 7.60 -8.87 -0.16
N PRO A 400 8.33 -7.76 -0.35
CA PRO A 400 7.70 -6.44 -0.31
C PRO A 400 6.94 -6.12 -1.60
N ALA A 401 5.95 -5.25 -1.51
CA ALA A 401 5.30 -4.68 -2.69
C ALA A 401 6.33 -3.89 -3.53
N PRO A 402 6.19 -3.83 -4.86
CA PRO A 402 7.05 -2.96 -5.69
C PRO A 402 7.08 -1.51 -5.22
N GLU A 403 5.97 -1.03 -4.66
CA GLU A 403 5.89 0.29 -4.04
C GLU A 403 6.86 0.42 -2.85
N SER A 404 6.80 -0.53 -1.91
CA SER A 404 7.66 -0.56 -0.72
C SER A 404 9.14 -0.71 -1.09
N CYS A 405 9.44 -1.36 -2.22
CA CYS A 405 10.82 -1.54 -2.69
C CYS A 405 11.53 -0.20 -2.90
N HIS A 406 10.79 0.88 -3.23
CA HIS A 406 11.38 2.21 -3.38
C HIS A 406 11.89 2.73 -2.03
N ALA A 407 11.10 2.60 -0.96
CA ALA A 407 11.54 2.98 0.39
C ALA A 407 12.70 2.10 0.87
N ILE A 408 12.67 0.81 0.56
CA ILE A 408 13.75 -0.13 0.90
C ILE A 408 15.05 0.27 0.19
N ALA A 409 14.98 0.64 -1.09
CA ALA A 409 16.15 1.09 -1.84
C ALA A 409 16.74 2.37 -1.22
N ALA A 410 15.91 3.35 -0.90
CA ALA A 410 16.35 4.57 -0.23
C ALA A 410 17.00 4.25 1.13
N ALA A 411 16.39 3.36 1.93
CA ALA A 411 16.94 2.94 3.23
C ALA A 411 18.29 2.23 3.08
N ILE A 412 18.43 1.39 2.06
CA ILE A 412 19.71 0.71 1.76
C ILE A 412 20.79 1.74 1.38
N ASN A 413 20.42 2.75 0.60
CA ASN A 413 21.35 3.81 0.18
C ASN A 413 21.84 4.62 1.40
N GLU A 414 20.92 5.03 2.28
CA GLU A 414 21.26 5.72 3.54
C GLU A 414 22.14 4.83 4.44
N ALA A 415 21.79 3.57 4.60
CA ALA A 415 22.55 2.62 5.42
C ALA A 415 23.97 2.37 4.87
N LYS A 416 24.14 2.39 3.55
CA LYS A 416 25.46 2.29 2.91
C LYS A 416 26.28 3.57 3.10
N ALA A 417 25.63 4.74 3.08
CA ALA A 417 26.29 6.03 3.33
C ALA A 417 26.89 6.06 4.74
N CYS A 418 26.18 5.52 5.75
CA CYS A 418 26.70 5.41 7.12
C CYS A 418 27.99 4.57 7.20
N LYS A 419 28.18 3.60 6.31
CA LYS A 419 29.38 2.75 6.26
C LYS A 419 30.62 3.51 5.76
N GLY A 420 30.44 4.44 4.83
CA GLY A 420 31.54 5.20 4.23
C GLY A 420 32.23 6.19 5.18
N GLU A 421 31.58 6.58 6.25
CA GLU A 421 32.08 7.59 7.18
C GLU A 421 33.06 7.05 8.24
N ARG A 422 33.08 5.74 8.48
CA ARG A 422 34.01 5.13 9.44
C ARG A 422 35.51 5.27 9.09
N GLY A 423 35.85 5.57 7.83
CA GLY A 423 37.23 5.68 7.36
C GLY A 423 37.73 7.10 7.12
N ARG A 424 36.88 8.12 7.22
CA ARG A 424 37.28 9.52 7.00
C ARG A 424 37.40 10.26 8.32
N LYS A 425 38.59 10.79 8.58
CA LYS A 425 38.80 11.74 9.68
C LYS A 425 37.82 12.92 9.53
N LYS A 426 37.17 13.25 10.63
CA LYS A 426 36.18 14.32 10.77
C LYS A 426 36.51 15.54 9.92
N SER A 427 35.86 15.71 8.80
CA SER A 427 35.74 16.98 8.12
C SER A 427 34.33 17.11 7.48
N SER A 428 33.55 17.90 8.13
CA SER A 428 32.37 18.62 7.62
C SER A 428 31.30 17.83 6.84
N CYS A 429 30.80 16.71 7.39
CA CYS A 429 29.41 16.33 7.07
C CYS A 429 28.72 15.97 8.39
N SER A 430 27.94 16.90 8.90
CA SER A 430 27.35 16.86 10.24
C SER A 430 26.03 16.11 10.31
N THR A 431 25.73 15.22 9.34
CA THR A 431 24.34 14.76 9.14
C THR A 431 24.11 13.25 9.32
N CYS A 432 25.15 12.45 9.53
CA CYS A 432 24.97 11.03 9.86
C CYS A 432 25.61 10.69 11.21
N PRO A 433 24.82 10.38 12.24
CA PRO A 433 25.39 9.82 13.46
C PRO A 433 26.02 8.44 13.20
N ASP A 434 26.93 8.01 14.07
CA ASP A 434 27.67 6.75 13.92
C ASP A 434 26.75 5.51 13.85
N THR A 435 25.50 5.64 14.32
CA THR A 435 24.44 4.65 14.19
C THR A 435 23.14 5.38 13.85
N ALA A 436 22.64 5.24 12.60
CA ALA A 436 21.36 5.82 12.19
C ALA A 436 20.25 4.76 12.24
N SER A 437 19.07 5.16 12.71
CA SER A 437 17.90 4.28 12.76
C SER A 437 16.86 4.67 11.71
N UNK A 438 16.46 3.91 10.76
CA UNK A 438 15.67 4.10 9.82
C UNK A 438 14.54 3.34 9.99
N ILE A 439 13.49 3.83 9.88
CA ILE A 439 12.22 3.12 9.89
C ILE A 439 11.37 3.46 8.65
N TRP A 440 10.65 2.49 8.12
CA TRP A 440 9.70 2.70 7.02
C TRP A 440 8.51 1.75 7.12
N PRO A 441 7.32 2.12 6.59
CA PRO A 441 6.19 1.21 6.54
C PRO A 441 6.32 0.22 5.37
N LEU A 442 6.08 -1.04 5.67
CA LEU A 442 6.20 -2.14 4.71
C LEU A 442 4.81 -2.66 4.33
N THR A 443 4.54 -2.75 3.05
CA THR A 443 3.38 -3.46 2.50
C THR A 443 3.86 -4.59 1.60
N THR A 444 3.06 -5.64 1.49
CA THR A 444 3.36 -6.76 0.59
C THR A 444 2.38 -6.76 -0.58
N SER A 445 2.77 -7.43 -1.62
CA SER A 445 1.87 -7.70 -2.75
C SER A 445 2.06 -9.13 -3.24
N ILE A 446 1.02 -9.66 -3.85
CA ILE A 446 1.13 -10.90 -4.60
C ILE A 446 1.86 -10.54 -5.91
N TRP A 447 3.05 -11.05 -6.07
CA TRP A 447 3.82 -10.87 -7.31
C TRP A 447 3.19 -11.72 -8.40
N PRO A 448 2.99 -11.23 -9.60
CA PRO A 448 2.55 -12.08 -10.70
C PRO A 448 3.62 -13.14 -10.98
N GLU A 449 3.20 -14.38 -11.15
CA GLU A 449 4.10 -15.51 -11.43
C GLU A 449 4.79 -15.38 -12.78
N THR A 450 4.17 -14.62 -13.70
CA THR A 450 4.73 -14.39 -15.04
C THR A 450 4.61 -12.94 -15.46
N UNK A 451 5.57 -12.32 -15.74
CA UNK A 451 5.53 -11.29 -16.19
C UNK A 451 5.38 -11.37 -17.46
N PRO A 452 4.52 -10.87 -17.96
CA PRO A 452 4.47 -10.90 -19.40
C PRO A 452 5.78 -10.38 -20.01
N THR A 453 6.35 -11.16 -20.84
CA THR A 453 7.41 -10.70 -21.73
C THR A 453 6.79 -9.66 -22.65
N THR A 454 6.81 -8.41 -22.24
CA THR A 454 6.47 -7.34 -23.16
C THR A 454 7.58 -7.26 -24.21
N ASN A 455 7.22 -7.53 -25.45
CA ASN A 455 8.09 -7.23 -26.58
C ASN A 455 8.23 -5.70 -26.75
N UNK A 456 8.55 -5.16 -25.73
CA UNK A 456 8.84 -4.03 -25.80
C UNK A 456 10.07 -3.90 -26.25
N LYS A 457 10.26 -3.52 -27.30
CA LYS A 457 11.51 -3.10 -27.92
C LYS A 457 12.34 -2.13 -27.06
N THR A 458 12.07 -1.99 -25.79
CA THR A 458 12.95 -1.27 -24.88
C THR A 458 13.90 -2.27 -24.21
N LYS A 459 15.17 -2.12 -24.47
CA LYS A 459 16.27 -2.96 -23.94
C LYS A 459 16.28 -3.10 -22.40
N THR A 460 15.45 -2.34 -21.71
CA THR A 460 15.36 -2.34 -20.23
C THR A 460 14.45 -3.46 -19.68
N SER A 461 13.44 -3.93 -20.40
CA SER A 461 12.50 -4.92 -19.88
C SER A 461 13.05 -6.35 -19.91
N SER A 462 13.89 -6.68 -20.88
CA SER A 462 14.49 -8.01 -21.00
C SER A 462 15.56 -8.28 -19.94
N ILE A 463 16.26 -7.22 -19.51
CA ILE A 463 17.33 -7.32 -18.52
C ILE A 463 16.76 -7.63 -17.11
N THR A 464 15.58 -7.11 -16.79
CA THR A 464 14.92 -7.31 -15.48
C THR A 464 14.58 -8.78 -15.24
N TRP A 465 14.05 -9.45 -16.24
CA TRP A 465 13.64 -10.86 -16.10
C TRP A 465 14.83 -11.82 -16.06
N THR A 466 15.87 -11.53 -16.82
CA THR A 466 17.10 -12.33 -16.79
C THR A 466 17.76 -12.24 -15.41
N ARG A 467 17.75 -11.05 -14.78
CA ARG A 467 18.29 -10.90 -13.42
C ARG A 467 17.42 -11.55 -12.34
N LEU A 468 16.10 -11.53 -12.49
CA LEU A 468 15.20 -12.26 -11.57
C LEU A 468 15.40 -13.78 -11.68
N ARG A 469 15.74 -14.31 -12.87
CA ARG A 469 16.12 -15.71 -13.04
C ARG A 469 17.47 -16.04 -12.39
N ILE A 470 18.39 -15.07 -12.34
CA ILE A 470 19.70 -15.24 -11.69
C ILE A 470 19.56 -15.27 -10.15
N CYS A 471 18.44 -14.78 -9.61
CA CYS A 471 18.14 -14.89 -8.18
C CYS A 471 17.63 -16.28 -7.75
N LYS A 472 17.78 -17.32 -8.57
CA LYS A 472 17.55 -18.71 -8.12
C LYS A 472 18.51 -19.02 -6.97
N PRO A 473 17.99 -19.49 -5.83
CA PRO A 473 18.88 -19.89 -4.74
C PRO A 473 19.78 -21.03 -5.22
N THR A 474 21.02 -21.01 -4.82
CA THR A 474 21.87 -22.19 -4.82
C THR A 474 21.37 -23.11 -3.69
N ALA A 475 20.20 -23.70 -3.88
CA ALA A 475 19.71 -24.77 -3.03
C ALA A 475 20.21 -26.10 -3.61
N PRO A 476 20.46 -27.09 -2.78
CA PRO A 476 20.79 -28.42 -3.27
C PRO A 476 19.71 -28.87 -4.26
N ALA A 477 20.15 -29.42 -5.38
CA ALA A 477 19.31 -29.75 -6.50
C ALA A 477 18.12 -30.64 -6.09
N TYR A 478 16.92 -30.12 -6.18
CA TYR A 478 15.75 -30.98 -6.24
C TYR A 478 15.88 -31.87 -7.49
N PRO A 479 15.46 -33.13 -7.43
CA PRO A 479 15.59 -34.02 -8.56
C PRO A 479 15.02 -33.41 -9.84
N ALA A 480 15.66 -33.65 -10.95
CA ALA A 480 15.38 -33.07 -12.27
C ALA A 480 13.91 -33.21 -12.73
N THR A 481 13.18 -34.13 -12.12
CA THR A 481 11.75 -34.35 -12.38
C THR A 481 10.85 -33.21 -11.92
N TYR A 482 11.33 -32.29 -11.03
CA TYR A 482 10.53 -31.16 -10.55
C TYR A 482 10.63 -29.93 -11.46
N GLN A 483 11.62 -29.88 -12.35
CA GLN A 483 11.81 -28.75 -13.26
C GLN A 483 10.99 -28.84 -14.56
N ALA A 484 10.51 -30.03 -14.90
CA ALA A 484 9.96 -30.28 -16.24
C ALA A 484 8.43 -30.14 -16.34
N SER A 485 7.72 -29.84 -15.25
CA SER A 485 6.28 -30.01 -15.28
C SER A 485 5.47 -28.91 -14.60
N MET A 486 5.70 -27.68 -15.00
CA MET A 486 4.69 -26.65 -14.78
C MET A 486 4.24 -26.08 -16.13
N PRO A 487 3.28 -26.71 -16.80
CA PRO A 487 2.72 -26.07 -17.98
C PRO A 487 1.63 -25.10 -17.50
N PHE A 488 2.03 -23.91 -17.07
CA PHE A 488 1.08 -22.83 -17.04
C PHE A 488 1.01 -22.22 -18.43
N ARG A 489 0.15 -22.75 -19.25
CA ARG A 489 -0.29 -22.04 -20.43
C ARG A 489 -1.51 -21.18 -20.04
N SER A 490 -1.38 -19.93 -20.33
CA SER A 490 -2.02 -18.82 -19.68
C SER A 490 -3.42 -18.45 -20.14
N SER A 491 -4.17 -19.12 -20.89
CA SER A 491 -5.33 -18.46 -21.43
C SER A 491 -6.70 -19.11 -21.30
N ASN A 492 -6.78 -20.35 -20.84
CA ASN A 492 -8.06 -21.06 -20.94
C ASN A 492 -8.42 -21.94 -19.72
N TYR A 493 -8.13 -21.49 -18.50
CA TYR A 493 -8.57 -22.26 -17.34
C TYR A 493 -9.76 -21.63 -16.63
N GLU A 494 -10.92 -22.15 -16.87
CA GLU A 494 -12.03 -22.03 -15.96
C GLU A 494 -11.78 -22.96 -14.76
N GLY A 495 -12.26 -22.58 -13.56
CA GLY A 495 -11.90 -23.20 -12.28
C GLY A 495 -11.93 -24.73 -12.20
N GLU A 496 -12.81 -25.38 -12.96
CA GLU A 496 -12.92 -26.85 -12.95
C GLU A 496 -11.73 -27.58 -13.59
N GLU A 497 -11.10 -26.99 -14.60
CA GLU A 497 -9.93 -27.61 -15.26
C GLU A 497 -8.66 -27.55 -14.40
N ALA A 498 -8.54 -26.51 -13.58
CA ALA A 498 -7.40 -26.36 -12.69
C ALA A 498 -7.37 -27.46 -11.62
N TRP A 499 -8.51 -27.83 -11.06
CA TRP A 499 -8.60 -28.92 -10.09
C TRP A 499 -8.27 -30.27 -10.73
N THR A 500 -8.74 -30.52 -11.93
CA THR A 500 -8.46 -31.75 -12.68
C THR A 500 -6.95 -31.91 -12.95
N LEU A 501 -6.28 -30.80 -13.23
CA LEU A 501 -4.83 -30.80 -13.48
C LEU A 501 -4.02 -31.11 -12.22
N VAL A 502 -4.37 -30.56 -11.09
CA VAL A 502 -3.69 -30.81 -9.81
C VAL A 502 -3.80 -32.29 -9.44
N TYR A 503 -4.98 -32.87 -9.57
CA TYR A 503 -5.17 -34.30 -9.26
C TYR A 503 -4.47 -35.22 -10.23
N ARG A 504 -4.45 -34.92 -11.52
CA ARG A 504 -3.70 -35.73 -12.52
C ARG A 504 -2.19 -35.66 -12.25
N HIS A 505 -1.72 -34.50 -11.78
CA HIS A 505 -0.29 -34.33 -11.48
C HIS A 505 0.12 -35.13 -10.23
N GLU A 506 -0.66 -35.08 -9.17
CA GLU A 506 -0.42 -35.87 -7.95
C GLU A 506 -0.47 -37.38 -8.25
N ALA A 507 -1.42 -37.82 -9.05
CA ALA A 507 -1.52 -39.21 -9.46
C ALA A 507 -0.31 -39.67 -10.31
N LYS A 508 0.23 -38.78 -11.16
CA LYS A 508 1.43 -39.06 -11.94
C LYS A 508 2.69 -39.18 -11.07
N VAL A 509 2.80 -38.29 -10.06
CA VAL A 509 3.93 -38.27 -9.13
C VAL A 509 3.94 -39.57 -8.30
N LEU A 510 2.77 -40.00 -7.82
CA LEU A 510 2.65 -41.24 -7.06
C LEU A 510 2.93 -42.50 -7.94
N LYS A 511 2.59 -42.46 -9.22
CA LYS A 511 2.89 -43.54 -10.16
C LYS A 511 4.36 -43.63 -10.58
N SER A 512 5.12 -42.53 -10.45
CA SER A 512 6.54 -42.51 -10.83
C SER A 512 7.47 -42.89 -9.66
N ASP A 513 6.95 -42.98 -8.44
CA ASP A 513 7.75 -43.36 -7.27
C ASP A 513 7.82 -44.91 -7.18
N LYS A 514 8.99 -45.45 -7.52
CA LYS A 514 9.24 -46.89 -7.57
C LYS A 514 9.28 -47.58 -6.19
N THR A 515 9.16 -46.80 -5.09
CA THR A 515 9.27 -47.33 -3.73
C THR A 515 7.93 -47.43 -3.00
N GLY A 516 6.85 -46.86 -3.56
CA GLY A 516 5.51 -46.99 -2.98
C GLY A 516 4.72 -48.15 -3.57
N SER A 517 4.01 -48.86 -2.75
CA SER A 517 3.17 -49.96 -3.24
C SER A 517 2.11 -49.42 -4.21
N GLN A 518 2.00 -50.07 -5.36
CA GLN A 518 1.01 -49.74 -6.38
C GLN A 518 -0.44 -49.74 -5.84
N GLU A 519 -0.70 -50.50 -4.77
CA GLU A 519 -2.02 -50.59 -4.13
C GLU A 519 -2.38 -49.33 -3.34
N ALA A 520 -1.44 -48.73 -2.62
CA ALA A 520 -1.68 -47.50 -1.87
C ALA A 520 -1.95 -46.32 -2.81
N ALA A 521 -1.27 -46.25 -3.95
CA ALA A 521 -1.48 -45.21 -4.96
C ALA A 521 -2.82 -45.36 -5.67
N LYS A 522 -3.27 -46.57 -5.90
CA LYS A 522 -4.57 -46.86 -6.55
C LYS A 522 -5.74 -46.55 -5.62
N SER A 523 -5.65 -46.90 -4.34
CA SER A 523 -6.73 -46.61 -3.36
C SER A 523 -6.89 -45.09 -3.11
N PHE A 524 -5.78 -44.36 -3.05
CA PHE A 524 -5.80 -42.91 -2.82
C PHE A 524 -6.35 -42.15 -4.04
N GLY A 525 -5.94 -42.54 -5.24
CA GLY A 525 -6.46 -41.92 -6.48
C GLY A 525 -7.93 -42.25 -6.74
N ALA A 526 -8.34 -43.49 -6.47
CA ALA A 526 -9.71 -43.94 -6.69
C ALA A 526 -10.72 -43.31 -5.71
N GLU A 527 -10.37 -43.20 -4.44
CA GLU A 527 -11.25 -42.56 -3.43
C GLU A 527 -11.49 -41.08 -3.74
N ARG A 528 -10.49 -40.36 -4.19
CA ARG A 528 -10.63 -38.93 -4.54
C ARG A 528 -11.37 -38.73 -5.87
N GLU A 529 -11.19 -39.58 -6.85
CA GLU A 529 -11.97 -39.55 -8.08
C GLU A 529 -13.46 -39.86 -7.82
N ILE A 530 -13.74 -40.82 -6.94
CA ILE A 530 -15.10 -41.20 -6.54
C ILE A 530 -15.76 -40.05 -5.79
N ASN A 531 -15.03 -39.35 -4.91
CA ASN A 531 -15.56 -38.19 -4.19
C ASN A 531 -15.81 -36.98 -5.12
N LEU A 532 -14.96 -36.78 -6.13
CA LEU A 532 -15.18 -35.72 -7.13
C LEU A 532 -16.36 -36.03 -8.05
N SER A 533 -16.52 -37.30 -8.46
CA SER A 533 -17.67 -37.69 -9.29
C SER A 533 -18.98 -37.69 -8.51
N ARG A 534 -18.94 -38.02 -7.21
CA ARG A 534 -20.11 -37.89 -6.32
C ARG A 534 -20.47 -36.44 -6.04
N THR A 535 -19.47 -35.55 -5.88
CA THR A 535 -19.72 -34.12 -5.73
C THR A 535 -20.29 -33.50 -7.00
N LYS A 536 -19.84 -33.95 -8.17
CA LYS A 536 -20.41 -33.50 -9.46
C LYS A 536 -21.89 -33.91 -9.63
N LYS A 537 -22.28 -35.09 -9.13
CA LYS A 537 -23.68 -35.56 -9.22
C LYS A 537 -24.61 -34.88 -8.21
N SER A 538 -24.08 -34.31 -7.13
CA SER A 538 -24.89 -33.62 -6.12
C SER A 538 -25.00 -32.09 -6.35
N PHE A 539 -24.30 -31.57 -7.34
CA PHE A 539 -24.31 -30.14 -7.66
C PHE A 539 -25.33 -29.79 -8.77
N GLY A 540 -26.50 -30.35 -8.65
CA GLY A 540 -27.64 -29.83 -9.41
C GLY A 540 -28.48 -28.95 -8.49
N UNK A 541 -28.26 -27.87 -8.54
CA UNK A 541 -29.01 -26.87 -7.98
C UNK A 541 -28.83 -26.46 -6.57
N ASP A 542 -28.53 -27.14 -5.82
CA ASP A 542 -28.57 -26.71 -4.39
C ASP A 542 -27.17 -26.45 -3.75
N UNK A 543 -26.47 -26.20 -4.55
CA UNK A 543 -25.17 -26.10 -4.11
C UNK A 543 -24.78 -24.99 -3.25
N PHE A 544 -25.47 -24.02 -3.36
CA PHE A 544 -25.16 -22.85 -2.55
C PHE A 544 -25.50 -23.04 -1.06
N SER A 545 -26.37 -23.92 -0.73
CA SER A 545 -26.76 -24.15 0.65
C SER A 545 -25.74 -24.99 1.44
N ASN A 546 -24.96 -25.85 0.76
CA ASN A 546 -23.97 -26.70 1.43
C ASN A 546 -22.58 -26.02 1.61
N LEU A 547 -22.25 -25.05 0.77
CA LEU A 547 -21.02 -24.24 0.96
C LEU A 547 -21.09 -23.29 2.16
N ARG A 548 -22.29 -22.92 2.60
CA ARG A 548 -22.47 -22.12 3.82
C ARG A 548 -22.17 -22.86 5.13
N ARG A 549 -22.03 -24.20 5.08
CA ARG A 549 -21.69 -25.02 6.28
C ARG A 549 -20.21 -25.39 6.38
N LEU A 550 -19.44 -25.03 5.40
CA LEU A 550 -18.00 -25.35 5.38
C LEU A 550 -17.04 -24.15 5.43
N UNK A 551 -17.79 -23.35 5.38
CA UNK A 551 -17.05 -22.18 5.50
C UNK A 551 -17.11 -21.49 6.75
#